data_5f5d1176892f0038ddb940e26f6524f3
#
_entry.id   5f5d1176892f0038ddb940e26f6524f3
#
_cell.length_a   1.000
_cell.length_b   1.000
_cell.length_c   1.000
_cell.angle_alpha   90.00
_cell.angle_beta   90.00
_cell.angle_gamma   90.00
#
_symmetry.space_group_name_H-M   'P 1'
#
loop_
_entity.id
_entity.type
_entity.pdbx_description
1 polymer ?
#
loop_
_entity_poly.entity_id
_entity_poly.type
_entity_poly.pdbx_seq_one_letter_code
_entity_poly.pdbx_strand_id
1 'polypeptide(L)'
;MDNHQWKITFVILSVAVAAVFTSSIVLITAEAQPKRLAEQKIKGPKRARAGELAVRAPISISGNNVYITWWSNKTGNDEVMFRASTDNGVTFGNKINLSNTTEADSQDAEIAASGDKVYVTWWERNQTSEEPVLRVSNNNGVTFGPMLRLASNSTIGGG
;
A
#
# COMPACT_ATOMS: atom_id res chain seq x y z
N MET A 1 54.72 44.72 0.57
CA MET A 1 54.18 43.81 1.57
C MET A 1 54.67 42.44 1.19
N ASP A 2 55.50 41.90 2.05
CA ASP A 2 56.48 40.86 1.76
C ASP A 2 55.80 39.47 1.69
N ASN A 3 56.08 38.76 0.62
CA ASN A 3 55.54 37.47 0.28
C ASN A 3 55.94 36.33 1.25
N HIS A 4 56.80 36.64 2.22
CA HIS A 4 57.32 35.70 3.22
C HIS A 4 56.38 35.50 4.43
N GLN A 5 55.58 36.46 4.76
CA GLN A 5 54.69 36.35 5.93
C GLN A 5 53.53 35.38 5.71
N TRP A 6 53.05 35.23 4.50
CA TRP A 6 51.95 34.32 4.16
C TRP A 6 52.34 32.83 4.24
N LYS A 7 53.57 32.50 3.92
CA LYS A 7 54.03 31.12 3.96
C LYS A 7 54.19 30.58 5.38
N ILE A 8 54.57 31.44 6.32
CA ILE A 8 54.73 31.02 7.72
C ILE A 8 53.36 30.79 8.40
N THR A 9 52.38 31.60 8.07
CA THR A 9 51.06 31.46 8.64
C THR A 9 50.32 30.17 8.15
N PHE A 10 50.52 29.78 6.88
CA PHE A 10 49.95 28.53 6.36
C PHE A 10 50.62 27.28 6.94
N VAL A 11 51.90 27.30 7.22
CA VAL A 11 52.60 26.15 7.80
C VAL A 11 52.20 25.92 9.26
N ILE A 12 51.96 26.99 10.02
CA ILE A 12 51.54 26.86 11.42
C ILE A 12 50.07 26.36 11.50
N LEU A 13 49.22 26.80 10.56
CA LEU A 13 47.81 26.36 10.53
C LEU A 13 47.66 24.89 10.12
N SER A 14 48.54 24.41 9.21
CA SER A 14 48.49 23.00 8.79
C SER A 14 49.00 22.03 9.86
N VAL A 15 49.94 22.44 10.70
CA VAL A 15 50.41 21.59 11.80
C VAL A 15 49.41 21.54 12.96
N ALA A 16 48.71 22.64 13.24
CA ALA A 16 47.69 22.66 14.29
C ALA A 16 46.47 21.81 13.94
N VAL A 17 46.07 21.76 12.66
CA VAL A 17 44.96 20.92 12.20
C VAL A 17 45.33 19.43 12.22
N ALA A 18 46.56 19.07 11.92
CA ALA A 18 47.00 17.66 11.99
C ALA A 18 47.05 17.12 13.44
N ALA A 19 47.37 17.97 14.42
CA ALA A 19 47.43 17.53 15.82
C ALA A 19 46.07 17.30 16.48
N VAL A 20 44.98 17.93 15.98
CA VAL A 20 43.65 17.76 16.52
C VAL A 20 42.99 16.48 15.99
N PHE A 21 43.40 15.99 14.82
CA PHE A 21 42.83 14.76 14.25
C PHE A 21 43.48 13.47 14.76
N THR A 22 44.62 13.53 15.41
CA THR A 22 45.31 12.31 15.90
C THR A 22 44.92 11.88 17.32
N SER A 23 44.15 12.70 18.07
CA SER A 23 43.76 12.38 19.44
C SER A 23 42.34 11.84 19.59
N SER A 24 41.61 11.63 18.49
CA SER A 24 40.22 11.11 18.51
C SER A 24 40.02 9.85 17.70
N ILE A 25 41.05 9.03 17.53
CA ILE A 25 40.80 7.62 17.24
C ILE A 25 40.40 6.97 18.57
N VAL A 26 39.18 7.23 18.99
CA VAL A 26 38.50 6.29 19.87
C VAL A 26 38.38 5.03 19.02
N LEU A 27 39.20 4.03 19.34
CA LEU A 27 38.94 2.68 18.94
C LEU A 27 37.55 2.35 19.50
N ILE A 28 36.50 2.62 18.73
CA ILE A 28 35.25 1.91 18.88
C ILE A 28 35.57 0.50 18.37
N THR A 29 36.15 -0.32 19.23
CA THR A 29 36.02 -1.74 19.11
C THR A 29 34.50 -1.97 19.27
N ALA A 30 33.80 -1.90 18.15
CA ALA A 30 32.50 -2.51 18.05
C ALA A 30 32.76 -3.99 18.30
N GLU A 31 32.77 -4.39 19.56
CA GLU A 31 32.36 -5.72 19.91
C GLU A 31 30.93 -5.84 19.42
N ALA A 32 30.81 -6.18 18.14
CA ALA A 32 29.57 -6.66 17.59
C ALA A 32 29.17 -7.83 18.47
N GLN A 33 28.27 -7.58 19.36
CA GLN A 33 27.69 -8.62 20.22
C GLN A 33 26.92 -9.57 19.29
N PRO A 34 27.46 -10.70 18.89
CA PRO A 34 26.73 -11.64 18.03
C PRO A 34 25.53 -12.25 18.72
N LYS A 35 25.37 -12.00 20.03
CA LYS A 35 24.22 -12.48 20.82
C LYS A 35 22.90 -11.74 20.61
N ARG A 36 22.91 -10.52 20.07
CA ARG A 36 21.65 -9.79 19.81
C ARG A 36 20.98 -10.17 18.49
N LEU A 37 21.72 -10.72 17.54
CA LEU A 37 21.15 -11.19 16.27
C LEU A 37 20.50 -12.58 16.38
N ALA A 38 20.88 -13.38 17.38
CA ALA A 38 20.31 -14.71 17.57
C ALA A 38 18.94 -14.70 18.28
N GLU A 39 18.54 -13.57 18.86
CA GLU A 39 17.32 -13.49 19.69
C GLU A 39 16.17 -12.72 19.04
N GLN A 40 16.39 -12.13 17.86
CA GLN A 40 15.28 -11.75 17.01
C GLN A 40 14.74 -13.02 16.31
N LYS A 41 14.05 -13.83 17.08
CA LYS A 41 13.13 -14.81 16.53
C LYS A 41 12.18 -14.03 15.63
N ILE A 42 12.43 -14.07 14.31
CA ILE A 42 11.48 -13.57 13.32
C ILE A 42 10.21 -14.35 13.62
N LYS A 43 9.28 -13.72 14.33
CA LYS A 43 7.91 -14.22 14.39
C LYS A 43 7.42 -14.09 12.97
N GLY A 44 7.48 -15.19 12.24
CA GLY A 44 6.85 -15.29 10.93
C GLY A 44 5.42 -14.75 11.04
N PRO A 45 4.83 -14.28 9.94
CA PRO A 45 3.47 -13.82 9.96
C PRO A 45 2.64 -14.87 10.67
N LYS A 46 1.91 -14.46 11.72
CA LYS A 46 0.98 -15.36 12.39
C LYS A 46 0.08 -15.90 11.29
N ARG A 47 0.11 -17.22 11.07
CA ARG A 47 -0.88 -17.84 10.20
C ARG A 47 -2.24 -17.41 10.76
N ALA A 48 -3.03 -16.71 9.94
CA ALA A 48 -4.41 -16.45 10.27
C ALA A 48 -5.04 -17.78 10.69
N ARG A 49 -5.70 -17.80 11.82
CA ARG A 49 -6.46 -18.98 12.25
C ARG A 49 -7.49 -19.25 11.17
N ALA A 50 -7.65 -20.51 10.78
CA ALA A 50 -8.75 -20.91 9.90
C ALA A 50 -10.05 -20.38 10.52
N GLY A 51 -10.72 -19.43 9.84
CA GLY A 51 -11.91 -18.74 10.32
C GLY A 51 -11.73 -17.24 10.66
N GLU A 52 -10.48 -16.73 10.74
CA GLU A 52 -10.25 -15.29 10.86
C GLU A 52 -10.25 -14.70 9.44
N LEU A 53 -11.34 -14.05 9.06
CA LEU A 53 -11.43 -13.30 7.81
C LEU A 53 -10.33 -12.24 7.81
N ALA A 54 -9.36 -12.39 6.91
CA ALA A 54 -8.31 -11.40 6.76
C ALA A 54 -8.94 -10.14 6.16
N VAL A 55 -9.15 -9.12 6.97
CA VAL A 55 -9.56 -7.80 6.48
C VAL A 55 -8.46 -7.29 5.56
N ARG A 56 -8.78 -7.12 4.28
CA ARG A 56 -7.86 -6.68 3.23
C ARG A 56 -8.35 -5.37 2.64
N ALA A 57 -7.42 -4.56 2.20
CA ALA A 57 -7.67 -3.39 1.37
C ALA A 57 -6.73 -3.45 0.15
N PRO A 58 -7.06 -4.27 -0.87
CA PRO A 58 -6.26 -4.40 -2.07
C PRO A 58 -6.05 -3.07 -2.78
N ILE A 59 -4.85 -2.89 -3.34
CA ILE A 59 -4.44 -1.68 -4.06
C ILE A 59 -4.01 -2.06 -5.46
N SER A 60 -4.37 -1.24 -6.45
CA SER A 60 -3.86 -1.31 -7.83
C SER A 60 -3.39 0.05 -8.29
N ILE A 61 -2.34 0.10 -9.12
CA ILE A 61 -1.73 1.33 -9.59
C ILE A 61 -1.64 1.30 -11.10
N SER A 62 -2.03 2.41 -11.75
CA SER A 62 -1.87 2.62 -13.19
C SER A 62 -1.43 4.07 -13.45
N GLY A 63 -0.20 4.27 -13.89
CA GLY A 63 0.41 5.60 -13.99
C GLY A 63 0.45 6.30 -12.63
N ASN A 64 -0.09 7.51 -12.56
CA ASN A 64 -0.18 8.29 -11.32
C ASN A 64 -1.44 7.96 -10.49
N ASN A 65 -2.28 7.06 -10.99
CA ASN A 65 -3.53 6.72 -10.32
C ASN A 65 -3.31 5.57 -9.35
N VAL A 66 -3.80 5.72 -8.12
CA VAL A 66 -3.81 4.69 -7.08
C VAL A 66 -5.25 4.37 -6.73
N TYR A 67 -5.61 3.11 -6.80
CA TYR A 67 -6.96 2.62 -6.54
C TYR A 67 -6.93 1.70 -5.34
N ILE A 68 -7.88 1.86 -4.42
CA ILE A 68 -8.02 1.03 -3.23
C ILE A 68 -9.46 0.57 -3.08
N THR A 69 -9.65 -0.70 -2.73
CA THR A 69 -10.95 -1.26 -2.39
C THR A 69 -10.88 -1.95 -1.04
N TRP A 70 -11.99 -2.01 -0.33
CA TRP A 70 -12.13 -2.71 0.96
C TRP A 70 -13.62 -2.99 1.18
N TRP A 71 -13.96 -3.84 2.13
CA TRP A 71 -15.33 -4.01 2.56
C TRP A 71 -15.59 -3.36 3.93
N SER A 72 -16.85 -3.02 4.21
CA SER A 72 -17.25 -2.34 5.44
C SER A 72 -18.74 -2.61 5.73
N ASN A 73 -19.04 -2.94 6.97
CA ASN A 73 -20.41 -3.20 7.46
C ASN A 73 -21.11 -1.98 8.06
N LYS A 74 -20.61 -0.77 7.82
CA LYS A 74 -21.17 0.46 8.43
C LYS A 74 -22.56 0.81 7.95
N THR A 75 -23.02 0.20 6.88
CA THR A 75 -24.35 0.39 6.27
C THR A 75 -25.39 -0.65 6.68
N GLY A 76 -24.98 -1.65 7.51
CA GLY A 76 -25.86 -2.68 8.03
C GLY A 76 -25.50 -4.09 7.56
N ASN A 77 -24.95 -4.23 6.36
CA ASN A 77 -24.36 -5.44 5.78
C ASN A 77 -22.96 -5.12 5.25
N ASP A 78 -22.19 -6.13 4.88
CA ASP A 78 -20.88 -5.95 4.31
C ASP A 78 -20.97 -5.42 2.87
N GLU A 79 -20.36 -4.26 2.63
CA GLU A 79 -20.37 -3.58 1.35
C GLU A 79 -18.96 -3.31 0.84
N VAL A 80 -18.75 -3.46 -0.47
CA VAL A 80 -17.48 -3.15 -1.12
C VAL A 80 -17.39 -1.67 -1.42
N MET A 81 -16.38 -1.04 -0.85
CA MET A 81 -16.05 0.37 -0.99
C MET A 81 -14.86 0.57 -1.89
N PHE A 82 -14.79 1.72 -2.53
CA PHE A 82 -13.72 2.10 -3.44
C PHE A 82 -13.33 3.56 -3.26
N ARG A 83 -12.05 3.86 -3.49
CA ARG A 83 -11.54 5.22 -3.69
C ARG A 83 -10.42 5.22 -4.72
N ALA A 84 -10.27 6.34 -5.41
CA ALA A 84 -9.17 6.61 -6.34
C ALA A 84 -8.39 7.85 -5.93
N SER A 85 -7.10 7.82 -6.20
CA SER A 85 -6.19 8.96 -6.19
C SER A 85 -5.68 9.18 -7.61
N THR A 86 -5.45 10.43 -8.00
CA THR A 86 -4.84 10.81 -9.28
C THR A 86 -3.50 11.52 -9.10
N ASP A 87 -2.97 11.54 -7.88
CA ASP A 87 -1.76 12.27 -7.46
C ASP A 87 -0.77 11.36 -6.72
N ASN A 88 -0.60 10.12 -7.19
CA ASN A 88 0.29 9.10 -6.60
C ASN A 88 -0.06 8.73 -5.14
N GLY A 89 -1.34 8.83 -4.76
CA GLY A 89 -1.80 8.47 -3.42
C GLY A 89 -1.67 9.58 -2.38
N VAL A 90 -1.33 10.81 -2.78
CA VAL A 90 -1.25 11.96 -1.86
C VAL A 90 -2.63 12.35 -1.35
N THR A 91 -3.63 12.37 -2.24
CA THR A 91 -5.03 12.58 -1.86
C THR A 91 -5.93 11.53 -2.51
N PHE A 92 -7.08 11.27 -1.88
CA PHE A 92 -8.08 10.34 -2.41
C PHE A 92 -9.42 11.05 -2.58
N GLY A 93 -10.08 10.81 -3.71
CA GLY A 93 -11.42 11.28 -4.02
C GLY A 93 -12.51 10.74 -3.09
N ASN A 94 -13.76 11.00 -3.39
CA ASN A 94 -14.89 10.53 -2.62
C ASN A 94 -14.98 8.99 -2.60
N LYS A 95 -15.47 8.46 -1.50
CA LYS A 95 -15.77 7.04 -1.36
C LYS A 95 -16.98 6.66 -2.22
N ILE A 96 -16.85 5.57 -2.99
CA ILE A 96 -17.91 4.97 -3.77
C ILE A 96 -18.28 3.64 -3.14
N ASN A 97 -19.57 3.36 -2.93
CA ASN A 97 -20.09 2.04 -2.60
C ASN A 97 -20.30 1.29 -3.92
N LEU A 98 -19.54 0.22 -4.15
CA LEU A 98 -19.61 -0.53 -5.41
C LEU A 98 -20.68 -1.61 -5.39
N SER A 99 -20.90 -2.28 -4.28
CA SER A 99 -21.90 -3.33 -4.18
C SER A 99 -23.30 -2.76 -4.03
N ASN A 100 -23.51 -1.89 -3.05
CA ASN A 100 -24.80 -1.22 -2.74
C ASN A 100 -25.98 -2.21 -2.71
N THR A 101 -25.79 -3.32 -1.99
CA THR A 101 -26.79 -4.38 -1.82
C THR A 101 -27.40 -4.32 -0.42
N THR A 102 -28.66 -4.70 -0.26
CA THR A 102 -29.34 -4.70 1.04
C THR A 102 -29.52 -6.09 1.64
N GLU A 103 -29.42 -7.13 0.82
CA GLU A 103 -29.78 -8.51 1.19
C GLU A 103 -28.62 -9.50 0.98
N ALA A 104 -27.43 -8.99 0.71
CA ALA A 104 -26.24 -9.79 0.53
C ALA A 104 -25.03 -9.11 1.21
N ASP A 105 -24.12 -9.93 1.70
CA ASP A 105 -22.80 -9.50 2.17
C ASP A 105 -21.81 -9.55 1.00
N SER A 106 -21.12 -8.43 0.78
CA SER A 106 -20.15 -8.25 -0.28
C SER A 106 -18.75 -8.24 0.32
N GLN A 107 -17.98 -9.31 0.09
CA GLN A 107 -16.70 -9.54 0.75
C GLN A 107 -15.61 -9.99 -0.23
N ASP A 108 -14.38 -10.11 0.27
CA ASP A 108 -13.22 -10.63 -0.47
C ASP A 108 -12.98 -9.87 -1.79
N ALA A 109 -13.00 -8.54 -1.73
CA ALA A 109 -12.77 -7.70 -2.89
C ALA A 109 -11.33 -7.81 -3.40
N GLU A 110 -11.19 -7.86 -4.72
CA GLU A 110 -9.92 -7.79 -5.45
C GLU A 110 -9.99 -6.68 -6.50
N ILE A 111 -8.83 -6.12 -6.87
CA ILE A 111 -8.76 -5.00 -7.80
C ILE A 111 -7.59 -5.13 -8.77
N ALA A 112 -7.85 -4.79 -10.04
CA ALA A 112 -6.83 -4.64 -11.07
C ALA A 112 -7.07 -3.38 -11.87
N ALA A 113 -5.98 -2.73 -12.34
CA ALA A 113 -6.07 -1.55 -13.18
C ALA A 113 -5.08 -1.62 -14.35
N SER A 114 -5.51 -1.12 -15.53
CA SER A 114 -4.69 -1.02 -16.74
C SER A 114 -5.15 0.16 -17.60
N GLY A 115 -4.29 1.13 -17.81
CA GLY A 115 -4.65 2.38 -18.48
C GLY A 115 -5.75 3.11 -17.71
N ASP A 116 -6.83 3.43 -18.38
CA ASP A 116 -8.02 4.08 -17.82
C ASP A 116 -9.04 3.10 -17.19
N LYS A 117 -8.79 1.79 -17.32
CA LYS A 117 -9.71 0.73 -16.86
C LYS A 117 -9.39 0.30 -15.44
N VAL A 118 -10.44 0.14 -14.63
CA VAL A 118 -10.37 -0.42 -13.29
C VAL A 118 -11.39 -1.54 -13.17
N TYR A 119 -10.95 -2.69 -12.71
CA TYR A 119 -11.74 -3.89 -12.53
C TYR A 119 -11.79 -4.19 -11.04
N VAL A 120 -12.99 -4.33 -10.47
CA VAL A 120 -13.17 -4.73 -9.07
C VAL A 120 -14.09 -5.93 -9.04
N THR A 121 -13.60 -7.04 -8.44
CA THR A 121 -14.36 -8.27 -8.24
C THR A 121 -14.56 -8.51 -6.75
N TRP A 122 -15.63 -9.19 -6.38
CA TRP A 122 -15.89 -9.62 -5.02
C TRP A 122 -16.89 -10.77 -5.00
N TRP A 123 -17.17 -11.31 -3.82
CA TRP A 123 -18.20 -12.32 -3.62
C TRP A 123 -19.46 -11.67 -3.03
N GLU A 124 -20.59 -11.88 -3.69
CA GLU A 124 -21.93 -11.61 -3.16
C GLU A 124 -22.45 -12.85 -2.47
N ARG A 125 -22.77 -12.74 -1.18
CA ARG A 125 -23.22 -13.85 -0.34
C ARG A 125 -24.55 -13.51 0.30
N ASN A 126 -25.56 -14.36 0.09
CA ASN A 126 -26.82 -14.31 0.81
C ASN A 126 -27.13 -15.68 1.43
N GLN A 127 -28.32 -15.85 2.02
CA GLN A 127 -28.70 -17.09 2.69
C GLN A 127 -28.75 -18.32 1.78
N THR A 128 -28.85 -18.16 0.47
CA THR A 128 -29.14 -19.23 -0.50
C THR A 128 -28.08 -19.36 -1.59
N SER A 129 -27.24 -18.35 -1.79
CA SER A 129 -26.26 -18.31 -2.88
C SER A 129 -24.99 -17.54 -2.50
N GLU A 130 -23.91 -17.92 -3.15
CA GLU A 130 -22.63 -17.25 -3.15
C GLU A 130 -22.14 -17.17 -4.59
N GLU A 131 -21.88 -15.98 -5.11
CA GLU A 131 -21.45 -15.81 -6.49
C GLU A 131 -20.40 -14.71 -6.66
N PRO A 132 -19.44 -14.90 -7.56
CA PRO A 132 -18.47 -13.86 -7.92
C PRO A 132 -19.14 -12.83 -8.83
N VAL A 133 -18.89 -11.57 -8.55
CA VAL A 133 -19.37 -10.44 -9.32
C VAL A 133 -18.22 -9.51 -9.72
N LEU A 134 -18.46 -8.68 -10.73
CA LEU A 134 -17.51 -7.74 -11.28
C LEU A 134 -18.17 -6.40 -11.57
N ARG A 135 -17.47 -5.31 -11.27
CA ARG A 135 -17.73 -3.99 -11.87
C ARG A 135 -16.49 -3.46 -12.57
N VAL A 136 -16.73 -2.77 -13.68
CA VAL A 136 -15.68 -2.18 -14.51
C VAL A 136 -15.88 -0.67 -14.61
N SER A 137 -14.81 0.07 -14.42
CA SER A 137 -14.69 1.48 -14.78
C SER A 137 -13.86 1.61 -16.05
N ASN A 138 -14.22 2.52 -16.95
CA ASN A 138 -13.48 2.87 -18.15
C ASN A 138 -12.97 4.34 -18.11
N ASN A 139 -12.94 4.95 -16.92
CA ASN A 139 -12.61 6.35 -16.72
C ASN A 139 -11.86 6.59 -15.41
N ASN A 140 -10.83 5.78 -15.16
CA ASN A 140 -9.97 5.89 -13.99
C ASN A 140 -10.71 5.79 -12.63
N GLY A 141 -11.78 4.99 -12.56
CA GLY A 141 -12.54 4.80 -11.33
C GLY A 141 -13.50 5.94 -10.97
N VAL A 142 -13.74 6.90 -11.90
CA VAL A 142 -14.69 8.00 -11.66
C VAL A 142 -16.13 7.48 -11.61
N THR A 143 -16.48 6.56 -12.51
CA THR A 143 -17.74 5.86 -12.51
C THR A 143 -17.54 4.39 -12.83
N PHE A 144 -18.50 3.55 -12.39
CA PHE A 144 -18.52 2.12 -12.67
C PHE A 144 -19.79 1.72 -13.41
N GLY A 145 -19.64 0.78 -14.34
CA GLY A 145 -20.76 0.16 -15.03
C GLY A 145 -21.64 -0.68 -14.09
N PRO A 146 -22.64 -1.40 -14.64
CA PRO A 146 -23.50 -2.28 -13.87
C PRO A 146 -22.70 -3.42 -13.23
N MET A 147 -23.26 -4.04 -12.18
CA MET A 147 -22.73 -5.26 -11.59
C MET A 147 -22.97 -6.43 -12.53
N LEU A 148 -21.90 -7.14 -12.87
CA LEU A 148 -21.91 -8.32 -13.71
C LEU A 148 -21.81 -9.55 -12.82
N ARG A 149 -22.79 -10.46 -12.89
CA ARG A 149 -22.80 -11.74 -12.18
C ARG A 149 -22.08 -12.78 -13.03
N LEU A 150 -21.02 -13.41 -12.49
CA LEU A 150 -20.14 -14.26 -13.28
C LEU A 150 -20.50 -15.76 -13.22
N ALA A 151 -21.23 -16.19 -12.21
CA ALA A 151 -21.59 -17.59 -12.00
C ALA A 151 -23.04 -17.92 -12.39
N SER A 152 -23.88 -16.93 -12.63
CA SER A 152 -25.25 -17.17 -13.06
C SER A 152 -25.30 -17.52 -14.55
N ASN A 153 -26.16 -18.46 -14.94
CA ASN A 153 -26.43 -18.80 -16.34
C ASN A 153 -27.17 -17.67 -17.10
N SER A 154 -27.49 -16.58 -16.44
CA SER A 154 -28.00 -15.38 -17.11
C SER A 154 -26.87 -14.76 -17.90
N THR A 155 -27.12 -14.49 -19.17
CA THR A 155 -26.18 -13.79 -20.07
C THR A 155 -25.66 -12.54 -19.39
N ILE A 156 -24.34 -12.39 -19.31
CA ILE A 156 -23.69 -11.18 -18.82
C ILE A 156 -24.21 -10.03 -19.67
N GLY A 157 -24.95 -9.10 -19.06
CA GLY A 157 -25.54 -7.97 -19.78
C GLY A 157 -26.81 -8.29 -20.58
N GLY A 158 -27.45 -9.43 -20.34
CA GLY A 158 -28.77 -9.72 -20.86
C GLY A 158 -29.85 -8.97 -20.06
N GLY A 159 -30.16 -7.77 -20.47
CA GLY A 159 -31.30 -6.98 -20.09
C GLY A 159 -31.76 -6.24 -21.29
#